data_8aa01a8cd019f55ce3fe646896b6e989
#
_entry.id   8aa01a8cd019f55ce3fe646896b6e989
#
_cell.length_a   1.000
_cell.length_b   1.000
_cell.length_c   1.000
_cell.angle_alpha   90.00
_cell.angle_beta   90.00
_cell.angle_gamma   90.00
#
_symmetry.space_group_name_H-M   'P 1'
#
loop_
_entity.id
_entity.type
_entity.pdbx_description
1 polymer ?
#
loop_
_entity_poly.entity_id
_entity_poly.type
_entity_poly.pdbx_seq_one_letter_code
_entity_poly.pdbx_strand_id
1 'polypeptide(L)'
;NPYFVMGEAKIKKVRFQVIAANQMLTVLENGQVDYIEPNADPITISKLDAMKDKGIENTSIKTSGYGYIGINAGKVPSMQVRQAIMHAINTKECVDYYQTTAEAIYRPMSTASWAYPKGCTAYYPYIGSAIPEDLSVVNPFYRNYVTKLGKKAGDFLSEAEQQKFLKDLVEAAGYELNEDNIYQQGQNILKYTFTVAGEETDHPAWQALFHASEILNKVGFDINVTTDANALKKLNDGSLTVWAAAWGSSLDPDMYQVYHIESSATSTLNWGYKQIKANVGGKYDEELKIITQLSDIIERARKTNDQNRRTELYSQALDLVMQLAVELPTYQRDDLFAYNGSKIDVNTLTPTSELTPYNGLISDMHKISLKEK
;
A
#
# COMPACT_ATOMS: atom_id res chain seq x y z
N ASN A 1 -38.95 3.03 14.39
CA ASN A 1 -39.09 1.74 15.09
C ASN A 1 -39.21 1.99 16.60
N PRO A 2 -40.38 1.82 17.24
CA PRO A 2 -40.58 2.04 18.67
C PRO A 2 -39.76 1.06 19.55
N TYR A 3 -39.21 0.02 18.97
CA TYR A 3 -38.38 -0.99 19.66
C TYR A 3 -36.89 -0.79 19.44
N PHE A 4 -36.47 0.33 18.85
CA PHE A 4 -35.06 0.61 18.69
C PHE A 4 -34.45 0.95 20.04
N VAL A 5 -33.54 0.12 20.51
CA VAL A 5 -32.99 0.15 21.89
C VAL A 5 -32.24 1.45 22.25
N MET A 6 -31.75 2.16 21.21
CA MET A 6 -31.01 3.43 21.37
C MET A 6 -31.94 4.67 21.39
N GLY A 7 -33.27 4.48 21.35
CA GLY A 7 -34.25 5.57 21.34
C GLY A 7 -34.63 6.06 19.93
N GLU A 8 -35.49 7.07 19.86
CA GLU A 8 -35.96 7.65 18.60
C GLU A 8 -34.87 8.49 17.95
N ALA A 9 -34.66 8.29 16.64
CA ALA A 9 -33.73 9.10 15.85
C ALA A 9 -34.24 10.56 15.75
N LYS A 10 -33.35 11.52 15.98
CA LYS A 10 -33.68 12.95 15.94
C LYS A 10 -33.92 13.47 14.53
N ILE A 11 -33.22 12.91 13.54
CA ILE A 11 -33.42 13.19 12.11
C ILE A 11 -34.46 12.24 11.56
N LYS A 12 -35.60 12.75 11.09
CA LYS A 12 -36.71 11.95 10.57
C LYS A 12 -36.43 11.30 9.22
N LYS A 13 -35.58 11.93 8.38
CA LYS A 13 -35.29 11.48 7.01
C LYS A 13 -33.84 11.73 6.65
N VAL A 14 -33.12 10.68 6.29
CA VAL A 14 -31.78 10.73 5.72
C VAL A 14 -31.85 10.27 4.26
N ARG A 15 -31.18 10.99 3.37
CA ARG A 15 -31.07 10.66 1.95
C ARG A 15 -29.61 10.43 1.57
N PHE A 16 -29.30 9.25 1.08
CA PHE A 16 -28.05 8.97 0.42
C PHE A 16 -28.16 9.29 -1.08
N GLN A 17 -27.18 10.00 -1.61
CA GLN A 17 -27.14 10.39 -3.00
C GLN A 17 -25.80 9.99 -3.59
N VAL A 18 -25.82 9.30 -4.74
CA VAL A 18 -24.61 9.01 -5.51
C VAL A 18 -24.19 10.27 -6.25
N ILE A 19 -22.94 10.69 -6.06
CA ILE A 19 -22.36 11.91 -6.63
C ILE A 19 -21.00 11.55 -7.20
N ALA A 20 -20.67 12.07 -8.39
CA ALA A 20 -19.34 11.91 -8.97
C ALA A 20 -18.28 12.61 -8.10
N ALA A 21 -17.11 12.01 -7.94
CA ALA A 21 -16.07 12.50 -7.04
C ALA A 21 -15.70 13.98 -7.28
N ASN A 22 -15.58 14.37 -8.54
CA ASN A 22 -15.26 15.75 -8.94
C ASN A 22 -16.36 16.78 -8.64
N GLN A 23 -17.57 16.35 -8.28
CA GLN A 23 -18.71 17.21 -7.94
C GLN A 23 -18.97 17.31 -6.42
N MET A 24 -18.37 16.44 -5.61
CA MET A 24 -18.66 16.33 -4.18
C MET A 24 -18.54 17.67 -3.44
N LEU A 25 -17.45 18.40 -3.63
CA LEU A 25 -17.22 19.69 -2.97
C LEU A 25 -18.26 20.75 -3.39
N THR A 26 -18.60 20.80 -4.67
CA THR A 26 -19.57 21.76 -5.22
C THR A 26 -20.98 21.53 -4.65
N VAL A 27 -21.41 20.27 -4.54
CA VAL A 27 -22.76 19.98 -4.00
C VAL A 27 -22.84 20.22 -2.50
N LEU A 28 -21.73 20.02 -1.76
CA LEU A 28 -21.64 20.39 -0.34
C LEU A 28 -21.68 21.91 -0.16
N GLU A 29 -20.87 22.65 -0.91
CA GLU A 29 -20.80 24.12 -0.88
C GLU A 29 -22.16 24.76 -1.18
N ASN A 30 -22.89 24.23 -2.17
CA ASN A 30 -24.21 24.71 -2.56
C ASN A 30 -25.34 24.21 -1.61
N GLY A 31 -25.02 23.44 -0.57
CA GLY A 31 -25.99 22.93 0.40
C GLY A 31 -26.98 21.90 -0.17
N GLN A 32 -26.64 21.24 -1.28
CA GLN A 32 -27.44 20.16 -1.87
C GLN A 32 -27.28 18.86 -1.08
N VAL A 33 -26.12 18.69 -0.42
CA VAL A 33 -25.84 17.65 0.58
C VAL A 33 -25.26 18.31 1.84
N ASP A 34 -25.36 17.63 2.95
CA ASP A 34 -24.90 18.14 4.25
C ASP A 34 -23.64 17.41 4.77
N TYR A 35 -23.25 16.31 4.10
CA TYR A 35 -22.09 15.49 4.45
C TYR A 35 -21.55 14.78 3.21
N ILE A 36 -20.22 14.70 3.10
CA ILE A 36 -19.49 13.97 2.05
C ILE A 36 -18.22 13.31 2.62
N GLU A 37 -17.71 12.30 1.91
CA GLU A 37 -16.42 11.66 2.14
C GLU A 37 -15.55 11.79 0.88
N PRO A 38 -14.93 12.96 0.65
CA PRO A 38 -14.12 13.19 -0.53
C PRO A 38 -12.74 12.57 -0.37
N ASN A 39 -12.00 12.46 -1.49
CA ASN A 39 -10.60 12.07 -1.42
C ASN A 39 -9.78 13.11 -0.63
N ALA A 40 -8.86 12.64 0.21
CA ALA A 40 -8.02 13.49 1.07
C ALA A 40 -6.77 14.00 0.30
N ASP A 41 -6.94 14.44 -0.94
CA ASP A 41 -5.87 15.06 -1.71
C ASP A 41 -5.68 16.55 -1.34
N PRO A 42 -4.50 17.15 -1.62
CA PRO A 42 -4.18 18.51 -1.23
C PRO A 42 -5.10 19.57 -1.82
N ILE A 43 -5.60 19.37 -3.04
CA ILE A 43 -6.52 20.29 -3.70
C ILE A 43 -7.86 20.30 -2.99
N THR A 44 -8.36 19.12 -2.64
CA THR A 44 -9.59 18.95 -1.87
C THR A 44 -9.49 19.64 -0.51
N ILE A 45 -8.41 19.44 0.21
CA ILE A 45 -8.19 20.07 1.53
C ILE A 45 -8.12 21.59 1.42
N SER A 46 -7.34 22.10 0.47
CA SER A 46 -7.25 23.54 0.23
C SER A 46 -8.62 24.18 -0.08
N LYS A 47 -9.46 23.51 -0.87
CA LYS A 47 -10.82 23.97 -1.17
C LYS A 47 -11.71 23.94 0.07
N LEU A 48 -11.63 22.88 0.90
CA LEU A 48 -12.39 22.80 2.16
C LEU A 48 -11.96 23.89 3.13
N ASP A 49 -10.67 24.17 3.25
CA ASP A 49 -10.16 25.26 4.08
C ASP A 49 -10.73 26.62 3.65
N ALA A 50 -10.85 26.85 2.34
CA ALA A 50 -11.48 28.07 1.81
C ALA A 50 -13.01 28.13 2.04
N MET A 51 -13.65 27.03 2.39
CA MET A 51 -15.09 26.97 2.69
C MET A 51 -15.42 27.10 4.19
N LYS A 52 -14.43 27.20 5.07
CA LYS A 52 -14.64 27.35 6.52
C LYS A 52 -15.54 28.55 6.87
N ASP A 53 -15.34 29.67 6.20
CA ASP A 53 -16.15 30.89 6.38
C ASP A 53 -17.62 30.69 5.96
N LYS A 54 -17.93 29.65 5.18
CA LYS A 54 -19.28 29.24 4.78
C LYS A 54 -19.91 28.24 5.74
N GLY A 55 -19.23 27.92 6.85
CA GLY A 55 -19.66 26.95 7.85
C GLY A 55 -19.47 25.49 7.43
N ILE A 56 -18.63 25.23 6.42
CA ILE A 56 -18.20 23.88 6.09
C ILE A 56 -17.03 23.51 7.00
N GLU A 57 -17.14 22.37 7.66
CA GLU A 57 -16.12 21.83 8.54
C GLU A 57 -15.62 20.49 8.00
N ASN A 58 -14.42 20.09 8.40
CA ASN A 58 -13.85 18.80 8.02
C ASN A 58 -13.04 18.19 9.16
N THR A 59 -12.91 16.87 9.13
CA THR A 59 -12.02 16.09 9.99
C THR A 59 -11.50 14.88 9.21
N SER A 60 -10.35 14.35 9.60
CA SER A 60 -9.79 13.14 8.98
C SER A 60 -9.39 12.11 10.02
N ILE A 61 -9.30 10.86 9.58
CA ILE A 61 -8.76 9.73 10.33
C ILE A 61 -7.90 8.89 9.39
N LYS A 62 -6.99 8.10 9.94
CA LYS A 62 -6.26 7.11 9.15
C LYS A 62 -7.22 6.08 8.59
N THR A 63 -7.12 5.78 7.29
CA THR A 63 -7.92 4.70 6.68
C THR A 63 -7.48 3.33 7.20
N SER A 64 -8.31 2.31 7.05
CA SER A 64 -7.91 0.93 7.29
C SER A 64 -7.07 0.36 6.15
N GLY A 65 -7.05 1.02 5.00
CA GLY A 65 -6.34 0.57 3.80
C GLY A 65 -4.92 1.13 3.69
N TYR A 66 -4.16 0.57 2.77
CA TYR A 66 -2.84 1.07 2.39
C TYR A 66 -2.57 0.81 0.90
N GLY A 67 -1.73 1.66 0.30
CA GLY A 67 -1.23 1.50 -1.05
C GLY A 67 -0.01 0.58 -1.10
N TYR A 68 0.13 -0.18 -2.17
CA TYR A 68 1.26 -1.05 -2.39
C TYR A 68 1.61 -1.19 -3.88
N ILE A 69 2.83 -1.65 -4.14
CA ILE A 69 3.25 -2.13 -5.45
C ILE A 69 3.43 -3.64 -5.36
N GLY A 70 2.73 -4.37 -6.22
CA GLY A 70 2.78 -5.81 -6.31
C GLY A 70 3.67 -6.29 -7.46
N ILE A 71 4.34 -7.43 -7.28
CA ILE A 71 5.16 -8.09 -8.29
C ILE A 71 4.78 -9.57 -8.36
N ASN A 72 4.41 -10.06 -9.54
CA ASN A 72 4.06 -11.46 -9.74
C ASN A 72 5.34 -12.31 -9.90
N ALA A 73 5.65 -13.13 -8.90
CA ALA A 73 6.81 -14.03 -8.93
C ALA A 73 6.77 -15.06 -10.08
N GLY A 74 5.57 -15.39 -10.58
CA GLY A 74 5.44 -16.25 -11.75
C GLY A 74 5.87 -15.60 -13.06
N LYS A 75 5.90 -14.26 -13.11
CA LYS A 75 6.31 -13.46 -14.28
C LYS A 75 7.67 -12.79 -14.09
N VAL A 76 8.07 -12.53 -12.85
CA VAL A 76 9.40 -12.08 -12.45
C VAL A 76 10.00 -13.14 -11.53
N PRO A 77 10.49 -14.26 -12.08
CA PRO A 77 10.76 -15.45 -11.30
C PRO A 77 11.94 -15.34 -10.34
N SER A 78 12.93 -14.50 -10.66
CA SER A 78 14.10 -14.32 -9.77
C SER A 78 13.74 -13.37 -8.62
N MET A 79 13.95 -13.84 -7.39
CA MET A 79 13.77 -13.02 -6.17
C MET A 79 14.70 -11.80 -6.17
N GLN A 80 15.95 -11.97 -6.61
CA GLN A 80 16.93 -10.87 -6.67
C GLN A 80 16.50 -9.79 -7.68
N VAL A 81 15.89 -10.19 -8.80
CA VAL A 81 15.34 -9.22 -9.77
C VAL A 81 14.16 -8.44 -9.15
N ARG A 82 13.27 -9.13 -8.41
CA ARG A 82 12.19 -8.46 -7.68
C ARG A 82 12.73 -7.49 -6.62
N GLN A 83 13.78 -7.89 -5.90
CA GLN A 83 14.48 -7.03 -4.93
C GLN A 83 15.10 -5.79 -5.61
N ALA A 84 15.73 -5.96 -6.77
CA ALA A 84 16.26 -4.83 -7.52
C ALA A 84 15.16 -3.84 -7.92
N ILE A 85 14.01 -4.33 -8.38
CA ILE A 85 12.84 -3.48 -8.69
C ILE A 85 12.39 -2.73 -7.43
N MET A 86 12.26 -3.41 -6.28
CA MET A 86 11.81 -2.77 -5.04
C MET A 86 12.76 -1.69 -4.52
N HIS A 87 14.08 -1.91 -4.63
CA HIS A 87 15.07 -0.91 -4.26
C HIS A 87 15.13 0.30 -5.22
N ALA A 88 14.66 0.15 -6.46
CA ALA A 88 14.59 1.25 -7.42
C ALA A 88 13.36 2.14 -7.20
N ILE A 89 12.34 1.69 -6.47
CA ILE A 89 11.09 2.41 -6.25
C ILE A 89 11.22 3.35 -5.05
N ASN A 90 11.06 4.65 -5.28
CA ASN A 90 10.98 5.66 -4.22
C ASN A 90 9.54 5.76 -3.67
N THR A 91 9.23 4.98 -2.64
CA THR A 91 7.88 4.99 -2.02
C THR A 91 7.50 6.35 -1.41
N LYS A 92 8.49 7.20 -1.10
CA LYS A 92 8.23 8.56 -0.63
C LYS A 92 7.45 9.39 -1.65
N GLU A 93 7.62 9.17 -2.94
CA GLU A 93 6.88 9.89 -3.99
C GLU A 93 5.37 9.60 -3.92
N CYS A 94 4.99 8.38 -3.51
CA CYS A 94 3.59 8.03 -3.27
C CYS A 94 3.01 8.80 -2.07
N VAL A 95 3.81 9.01 -1.02
CA VAL A 95 3.42 9.81 0.16
C VAL A 95 3.33 11.28 -0.21
N ASP A 96 4.32 11.79 -0.94
CA ASP A 96 4.40 13.19 -1.34
C ASP A 96 3.22 13.62 -2.24
N TYR A 97 2.64 12.68 -3.00
CA TYR A 97 1.42 12.92 -3.77
C TYR A 97 0.26 13.43 -2.87
N TYR A 98 0.15 12.85 -1.66
CA TYR A 98 -0.89 13.23 -0.68
C TYR A 98 -0.44 14.32 0.29
N GLN A 99 0.82 14.76 0.25
CA GLN A 99 1.43 15.75 1.13
C GLN A 99 1.26 15.40 2.63
N THR A 100 0.32 16.09 3.32
CA THR A 100 0.14 15.95 4.79
C THR A 100 -0.89 14.90 5.19
N THR A 101 -1.57 14.26 4.22
CA THR A 101 -2.69 13.34 4.46
C THR A 101 -2.33 11.89 4.20
N ALA A 102 -1.06 11.59 4.04
CA ALA A 102 -0.56 10.22 3.99
C ALA A 102 0.74 10.10 4.77
N GLU A 103 1.02 8.90 5.23
CA GLU A 103 2.28 8.52 5.87
C GLU A 103 2.89 7.31 5.16
N ALA A 104 4.22 7.17 5.27
CA ALA A 104 4.91 5.99 4.79
C ALA A 104 4.60 4.78 5.68
N ILE A 105 4.42 3.63 5.06
CA ILE A 105 4.33 2.35 5.75
C ILE A 105 5.41 1.40 5.27
N TYR A 106 5.85 0.50 6.14
CA TYR A 106 7.01 -0.35 5.90
C TYR A 106 6.71 -1.84 6.01
N ARG A 107 5.48 -2.21 6.36
CA ARG A 107 4.99 -3.58 6.34
C ARG A 107 3.60 -3.61 5.73
N PRO A 108 3.22 -4.68 5.03
CA PRO A 108 1.94 -4.77 4.34
C PRO A 108 0.77 -5.06 5.30
N MET A 109 0.49 -4.07 6.12
CA MET A 109 -0.64 -4.03 7.07
C MET A 109 -0.93 -2.56 7.39
N SER A 110 -2.20 -2.21 7.66
CA SER A 110 -2.57 -0.87 8.09
C SER A 110 -1.92 -0.49 9.43
N THR A 111 -1.40 0.74 9.55
CA THR A 111 -0.87 1.26 10.82
C THR A 111 -1.96 1.43 11.88
N ALA A 112 -3.25 1.47 11.48
CA ALA A 112 -4.39 1.46 12.39
C ALA A 112 -4.64 0.07 13.02
N SER A 113 -4.01 -0.99 12.50
CA SER A 113 -4.11 -2.33 13.08
C SER A 113 -3.30 -2.42 14.38
N TRP A 114 -3.89 -3.04 15.38
CA TRP A 114 -3.20 -3.35 16.65
C TRP A 114 -1.99 -4.28 16.46
N ALA A 115 -1.95 -5.03 15.36
CA ALA A 115 -0.86 -5.97 15.04
C ALA A 115 0.24 -5.36 14.17
N TYR A 116 0.11 -4.09 13.74
CA TYR A 116 1.17 -3.43 12.97
C TYR A 116 2.44 -3.29 13.82
N PRO A 117 3.62 -3.74 13.35
CA PRO A 117 4.86 -3.67 14.11
C PRO A 117 5.30 -2.22 14.28
N LYS A 118 5.37 -1.74 15.53
CA LYS A 118 5.77 -0.38 15.86
C LYS A 118 7.27 -0.19 15.63
N GLY A 119 7.63 0.98 15.08
CA GLY A 119 9.02 1.36 14.87
C GLY A 119 9.75 0.61 13.74
N CYS A 120 9.01 -0.15 12.89
CA CYS A 120 9.62 -0.76 11.71
C CYS A 120 10.04 0.30 10.69
N THR A 121 11.11 -0.01 9.95
CA THR A 121 11.65 0.82 8.87
C THR A 121 11.59 0.08 7.54
N ALA A 122 11.97 0.74 6.44
CA ALA A 122 11.96 0.15 5.11
C ALA A 122 12.85 -1.09 5.05
N TYR A 123 12.26 -2.24 4.67
CA TYR A 123 13.02 -3.46 4.38
C TYR A 123 13.81 -3.32 3.07
N TYR A 124 13.23 -2.63 2.09
CA TYR A 124 13.86 -2.23 0.83
C TYR A 124 14.05 -0.70 0.81
N PRO A 125 15.13 -0.15 1.41
CA PRO A 125 15.42 1.26 1.28
C PRO A 125 15.54 1.64 -0.20
N TYR A 126 14.93 2.75 -0.59
CA TYR A 126 15.14 3.31 -1.94
C TYR A 126 16.63 3.57 -2.15
N ILE A 127 17.17 3.10 -3.26
CA ILE A 127 18.62 3.12 -3.51
C ILE A 127 19.21 4.52 -3.54
N GLY A 128 18.41 5.57 -3.83
CA GLY A 128 18.80 6.98 -3.80
C GLY A 128 18.55 7.67 -2.46
N SER A 129 18.03 6.97 -1.45
CA SER A 129 17.81 7.54 -0.12
C SER A 129 19.04 7.48 0.77
N ALA A 130 19.01 8.24 1.86
CA ALA A 130 20.01 8.09 2.93
C ALA A 130 19.97 6.68 3.51
N ILE A 131 21.15 6.15 3.84
CA ILE A 131 21.29 4.83 4.47
C ILE A 131 20.62 4.85 5.85
N PRO A 132 19.72 3.87 6.14
CA PRO A 132 19.02 3.79 7.42
C PRO A 132 19.95 3.65 8.64
N GLU A 133 19.49 4.13 9.80
CA GLU A 133 20.21 3.97 11.06
C GLU A 133 20.33 2.51 11.48
N ASP A 134 19.21 1.75 11.36
CA ASP A 134 19.17 0.33 11.69
C ASP A 134 19.24 -0.53 10.42
N LEU A 135 20.43 -1.07 10.16
CA LEU A 135 20.65 -1.99 9.06
C LEU A 135 20.26 -3.45 9.39
N SER A 136 19.91 -3.78 10.65
CA SER A 136 19.57 -5.14 11.04
C SER A 136 18.26 -5.63 10.41
N VAL A 137 17.34 -4.69 10.13
CA VAL A 137 15.98 -4.95 9.63
C VAL A 137 15.83 -4.76 8.11
N VAL A 138 16.90 -4.32 7.42
CA VAL A 138 16.86 -4.14 5.96
C VAL A 138 17.23 -5.42 5.22
N ASN A 139 16.92 -5.46 3.93
CA ASN A 139 17.32 -6.54 3.03
C ASN A 139 18.81 -6.91 3.21
N PRO A 140 19.16 -8.19 3.43
CA PRO A 140 20.54 -8.59 3.70
C PRO A 140 21.53 -8.26 2.59
N PHE A 141 21.09 -8.27 1.31
CA PHE A 141 21.96 -7.92 0.19
C PHE A 141 22.33 -6.43 0.24
N TYR A 142 21.35 -5.56 0.49
CA TYR A 142 21.57 -4.13 0.67
C TYR A 142 22.50 -3.85 1.86
N ARG A 143 22.21 -4.45 3.01
CA ARG A 143 23.06 -4.31 4.21
C ARG A 143 24.51 -4.69 3.93
N ASN A 144 24.74 -5.85 3.32
CA ASN A 144 26.08 -6.33 3.02
C ASN A 144 26.80 -5.40 2.03
N TYR A 145 26.09 -4.88 1.04
CA TYR A 145 26.63 -3.97 0.06
C TYR A 145 27.12 -2.65 0.69
N VAL A 146 26.26 -1.96 1.45
CA VAL A 146 26.62 -0.68 2.09
C VAL A 146 27.71 -0.85 3.15
N THR A 147 27.70 -1.96 3.88
CA THR A 147 28.75 -2.31 4.86
C THR A 147 30.10 -2.52 4.19
N LYS A 148 30.13 -3.23 3.04
CA LYS A 148 31.35 -3.46 2.26
C LYS A 148 31.95 -2.16 1.71
N LEU A 149 31.11 -1.18 1.40
CA LEU A 149 31.53 0.16 0.98
C LEU A 149 32.01 1.04 2.16
N GLY A 150 31.85 0.59 3.41
CA GLY A 150 32.17 1.39 4.59
C GLY A 150 31.22 2.57 4.84
N LYS A 151 30.05 2.55 4.23
CA LYS A 151 29.02 3.60 4.41
C LYS A 151 28.38 3.52 5.79
N LYS A 152 27.93 4.67 6.27
CA LYS A 152 27.27 4.83 7.59
C LYS A 152 25.85 5.33 7.43
N ALA A 153 25.08 5.25 8.51
CA ALA A 153 23.77 5.86 8.59
C ALA A 153 23.82 7.35 8.18
N GLY A 154 22.87 7.77 7.35
CA GLY A 154 22.81 9.13 6.82
C GLY A 154 23.65 9.38 5.56
N ASP A 155 24.60 8.50 5.21
CA ASP A 155 25.33 8.59 3.93
C ASP A 155 24.40 8.26 2.75
N PHE A 156 24.83 8.72 1.56
CA PHE A 156 24.15 8.39 0.31
C PHE A 156 25.07 7.54 -0.58
N LEU A 157 24.47 6.69 -1.42
CA LEU A 157 25.20 6.05 -2.51
C LEU A 157 25.31 7.02 -3.69
N SER A 158 26.48 7.12 -4.29
CA SER A 158 26.65 7.79 -5.57
C SER A 158 25.87 7.08 -6.68
N GLU A 159 25.59 7.75 -7.79
CA GLU A 159 24.87 7.13 -8.92
C GLU A 159 25.58 5.85 -9.42
N ALA A 160 26.90 5.84 -9.47
CA ALA A 160 27.67 4.66 -9.85
C ALA A 160 27.53 3.51 -8.85
N GLU A 161 27.49 3.79 -7.54
CA GLU A 161 27.25 2.79 -6.49
C GLU A 161 25.82 2.26 -6.54
N GLN A 162 24.83 3.11 -6.80
CA GLN A 162 23.42 2.70 -6.99
C GLN A 162 23.27 1.76 -8.17
N GLN A 163 23.80 2.13 -9.32
CA GLN A 163 23.75 1.28 -10.53
C GLN A 163 24.49 -0.04 -10.30
N LYS A 164 25.66 -0.02 -9.66
CA LYS A 164 26.41 -1.22 -9.33
C LYS A 164 25.63 -2.15 -8.42
N PHE A 165 24.96 -1.64 -7.38
CA PHE A 165 24.11 -2.42 -6.49
C PHE A 165 23.03 -3.18 -7.24
N LEU A 166 22.31 -2.50 -8.14
CA LEU A 166 21.23 -3.10 -8.92
C LEU A 166 21.76 -4.16 -9.89
N LYS A 167 22.92 -3.91 -10.53
CA LYS A 167 23.59 -4.90 -11.39
C LYS A 167 24.05 -6.11 -10.58
N ASP A 168 24.70 -5.90 -9.42
CA ASP A 168 25.20 -6.99 -8.56
C ASP A 168 24.04 -7.93 -8.13
N LEU A 169 22.85 -7.41 -7.86
CA LEU A 169 21.66 -8.22 -7.55
C LEU A 169 21.25 -9.11 -8.72
N VAL A 170 21.19 -8.55 -9.92
CA VAL A 170 20.76 -9.24 -11.14
C VAL A 170 21.80 -10.28 -11.57
N GLU A 171 23.07 -9.91 -11.52
CA GLU A 171 24.20 -10.80 -11.86
C GLU A 171 24.34 -11.95 -10.85
N ALA A 172 24.08 -11.70 -9.55
CA ALA A 172 24.05 -12.74 -8.52
C ALA A 172 22.95 -13.79 -8.78
N ALA A 173 21.90 -13.43 -9.52
CA ALA A 173 20.85 -14.34 -9.98
C ALA A 173 21.22 -15.08 -11.29
N GLY A 174 22.43 -14.86 -11.84
CA GLY A 174 22.90 -15.51 -13.05
C GLY A 174 22.39 -14.90 -14.36
N TYR A 175 21.97 -13.63 -14.33
CA TYR A 175 21.63 -12.90 -15.56
C TYR A 175 22.89 -12.25 -16.15
N GLU A 176 22.95 -12.23 -17.47
CA GLU A 176 24.02 -11.61 -18.25
C GLU A 176 23.42 -10.67 -19.30
N LEU A 177 24.16 -9.64 -19.70
CA LEU A 177 23.71 -8.72 -20.74
C LEU A 177 23.71 -9.42 -22.11
N ASN A 178 22.61 -9.32 -22.84
CA ASN A 178 22.47 -9.78 -24.22
C ASN A 178 23.01 -8.73 -25.23
N GLU A 179 22.84 -9.00 -26.52
CA GLU A 179 23.30 -8.12 -27.62
C GLU A 179 22.59 -6.74 -27.60
N ASP A 180 21.38 -6.66 -27.04
CA ASP A 180 20.61 -5.42 -26.87
C ASP A 180 20.95 -4.66 -25.58
N ASN A 181 21.95 -5.11 -24.80
CA ASN A 181 22.31 -4.61 -23.47
C ASN A 181 21.18 -4.74 -22.43
N ILE A 182 20.32 -5.76 -22.58
CA ILE A 182 19.28 -6.10 -21.61
C ILE A 182 19.71 -7.40 -20.91
N TYR A 183 19.55 -7.46 -19.59
CA TYR A 183 19.84 -8.66 -18.83
C TYR A 183 18.92 -9.82 -19.21
N GLN A 184 19.50 -10.99 -19.39
CA GLN A 184 18.83 -12.22 -19.79
C GLN A 184 19.43 -13.43 -19.09
N GLN A 185 18.57 -14.39 -18.71
CA GLN A 185 18.95 -15.73 -18.26
C GLN A 185 18.11 -16.77 -19.00
N GLY A 186 18.70 -17.50 -19.93
CA GLY A 186 17.98 -18.41 -20.83
C GLY A 186 16.91 -17.64 -21.63
N GLN A 187 15.65 -18.01 -21.46
CA GLN A 187 14.51 -17.32 -22.12
C GLN A 187 13.94 -16.15 -21.32
N ASN A 188 14.42 -15.92 -20.08
CA ASN A 188 13.94 -14.84 -19.25
C ASN A 188 14.73 -13.56 -19.54
N ILE A 189 14.15 -12.65 -20.29
CA ILE A 189 14.69 -11.30 -20.57
C ILE A 189 14.05 -10.34 -19.55
N LEU A 190 14.84 -9.42 -18.99
CA LEU A 190 14.33 -8.42 -18.04
C LEU A 190 13.56 -7.31 -18.77
N LYS A 191 12.46 -7.71 -19.43
CA LYS A 191 11.53 -6.84 -20.13
C LYS A 191 10.15 -6.92 -19.47
N TYR A 192 9.71 -5.81 -18.86
CA TYR A 192 8.50 -5.79 -18.04
C TYR A 192 7.63 -4.58 -18.32
N THR A 193 6.34 -4.73 -18.04
CA THR A 193 5.39 -3.63 -17.99
C THR A 193 4.99 -3.38 -16.54
N PHE A 194 5.14 -2.14 -16.09
CA PHE A 194 4.62 -1.64 -14.83
C PHE A 194 3.28 -0.97 -15.09
N THR A 195 2.25 -1.39 -14.39
CA THR A 195 0.86 -1.01 -14.66
C THR A 195 0.26 -0.21 -13.52
N VAL A 196 -0.28 0.95 -13.85
CA VAL A 196 -1.09 1.77 -12.94
C VAL A 196 -2.55 1.71 -13.39
N ALA A 197 -3.48 1.54 -12.45
CA ALA A 197 -4.90 1.47 -12.77
C ALA A 197 -5.44 2.86 -13.19
N GLY A 198 -6.31 2.89 -14.19
CA GLY A 198 -6.95 4.11 -14.70
C GLY A 198 -6.55 4.46 -16.13
N GLU A 199 -6.98 5.61 -16.58
CA GLU A 199 -6.71 6.12 -17.92
C GLU A 199 -5.69 7.28 -17.91
N GLU A 200 -5.45 7.86 -16.76
CA GLU A 200 -4.61 9.04 -16.58
C GLU A 200 -3.40 8.75 -15.69
N THR A 201 -2.38 9.59 -15.82
CA THR A 201 -1.14 9.50 -15.01
C THR A 201 -1.27 10.19 -13.64
N ASP A 202 -2.41 10.80 -13.35
CA ASP A 202 -2.71 11.37 -12.02
C ASP A 202 -3.03 10.27 -11.01
N HIS A 203 -1.98 9.63 -10.55
CA HIS A 203 -2.06 8.49 -9.63
C HIS A 203 -0.83 8.51 -8.68
N PRO A 204 -1.01 8.25 -7.37
CA PRO A 204 0.06 8.35 -6.37
C PRO A 204 1.31 7.53 -6.68
N ALA A 205 1.16 6.39 -7.37
CA ALA A 205 2.30 5.53 -7.71
C ALA A 205 2.92 5.81 -9.09
N TRP A 206 2.36 6.72 -9.91
CA TRP A 206 2.84 6.91 -11.27
C TRP A 206 4.30 7.39 -11.30
N GLN A 207 4.62 8.46 -10.57
CA GLN A 207 5.96 9.03 -10.57
C GLN A 207 6.99 8.03 -10.01
N ALA A 208 6.65 7.35 -8.92
CA ALA A 208 7.53 6.35 -8.31
C ALA A 208 7.87 5.20 -9.28
N LEU A 209 6.89 4.69 -10.03
CA LEU A 209 7.12 3.64 -11.03
C LEU A 209 7.84 4.17 -12.27
N PHE A 210 7.55 5.39 -12.70
CA PHE A 210 8.21 6.01 -13.84
C PHE A 210 9.71 6.24 -13.56
N HIS A 211 10.07 6.87 -12.45
CA HIS A 211 11.46 7.08 -12.07
C HIS A 211 12.19 5.75 -11.81
N ALA A 212 11.52 4.76 -11.21
CA ALA A 212 12.10 3.43 -11.04
C ALA A 212 12.41 2.78 -12.41
N SER A 213 11.54 2.96 -13.41
CA SER A 213 11.80 2.45 -14.77
C SER A 213 13.02 3.12 -15.40
N GLU A 214 13.20 4.43 -15.23
CA GLU A 214 14.38 5.14 -15.75
C GLU A 214 15.68 4.64 -15.10
N ILE A 215 15.68 4.41 -13.78
CA ILE A 215 16.83 3.86 -13.05
C ILE A 215 17.16 2.45 -13.53
N LEU A 216 16.16 1.58 -13.64
CA LEU A 216 16.33 0.20 -14.03
C LEU A 216 16.75 0.05 -15.51
N ASN A 217 16.20 0.87 -16.40
CA ASN A 217 16.57 0.86 -17.81
C ASN A 217 18.04 1.29 -18.04
N LYS A 218 18.58 2.20 -17.21
CA LYS A 218 20.01 2.55 -17.24
C LYS A 218 20.94 1.39 -16.85
N VAL A 219 20.44 0.39 -16.14
CA VAL A 219 21.25 -0.74 -15.67
C VAL A 219 21.01 -2.05 -16.43
N GLY A 220 20.23 -2.03 -17.50
CA GLY A 220 20.04 -3.20 -18.38
C GLY A 220 18.68 -3.90 -18.25
N PHE A 221 17.64 -3.19 -17.79
CA PHE A 221 16.25 -3.61 -17.96
C PHE A 221 15.63 -2.95 -19.19
N ASP A 222 14.48 -3.45 -19.64
CA ASP A 222 13.57 -2.83 -20.61
C ASP A 222 12.18 -2.74 -19.97
N ILE A 223 11.93 -1.62 -19.29
CA ILE A 223 10.68 -1.41 -18.56
C ILE A 223 9.87 -0.31 -19.22
N ASN A 224 8.60 -0.61 -19.48
CA ASN A 224 7.58 0.33 -19.89
C ASN A 224 6.57 0.54 -18.77
N VAL A 225 6.23 1.80 -18.46
CA VAL A 225 5.17 2.15 -17.51
C VAL A 225 3.92 2.55 -18.29
N THR A 226 2.76 2.02 -17.91
CA THR A 226 1.49 2.29 -18.59
C THR A 226 0.34 2.44 -17.61
N THR A 227 -0.65 3.23 -18.01
CA THR A 227 -1.98 3.24 -17.40
C THR A 227 -2.85 2.20 -18.08
N ASP A 228 -3.80 1.61 -17.35
CA ASP A 228 -4.73 0.62 -17.90
C ASP A 228 -6.08 0.69 -17.19
N ALA A 229 -7.13 1.09 -17.90
CA ALA A 229 -8.49 1.12 -17.39
C ALA A 229 -9.01 -0.26 -16.98
N ASN A 230 -8.45 -1.33 -17.52
CA ASN A 230 -8.79 -2.71 -17.20
C ASN A 230 -7.85 -3.36 -16.16
N ALA A 231 -6.97 -2.58 -15.51
CA ALA A 231 -5.99 -3.12 -14.57
C ALA A 231 -6.62 -3.96 -13.45
N LEU A 232 -7.75 -3.53 -12.88
CA LEU A 232 -8.46 -4.29 -11.83
C LEU A 232 -8.96 -5.65 -12.33
N LYS A 233 -9.43 -5.75 -13.58
CA LYS A 233 -9.81 -7.03 -14.17
C LYS A 233 -8.58 -7.91 -14.38
N LYS A 234 -7.50 -7.36 -14.91
CA LYS A 234 -6.23 -8.06 -15.11
C LYS A 234 -5.58 -8.49 -13.78
N LEU A 235 -5.79 -7.72 -12.72
CA LEU A 235 -5.39 -8.11 -11.37
C LEU A 235 -6.18 -9.34 -10.89
N ASN A 236 -7.50 -9.36 -11.10
CA ASN A 236 -8.34 -10.49 -10.69
C ASN A 236 -8.02 -11.82 -11.41
N ASP A 237 -7.46 -11.78 -12.60
CA ASP A 237 -7.04 -12.97 -13.34
C ASP A 237 -5.52 -13.27 -13.26
N GLY A 238 -4.77 -12.50 -12.45
CA GLY A 238 -3.34 -12.70 -12.21
C GLY A 238 -2.45 -12.37 -13.44
N SER A 239 -2.93 -11.55 -14.37
CA SER A 239 -2.22 -11.27 -15.61
C SER A 239 -1.23 -10.12 -15.56
N LEU A 240 -1.23 -9.29 -14.49
CA LEU A 240 -0.26 -8.20 -14.30
C LEU A 240 1.13 -8.71 -13.90
N THR A 241 2.16 -7.95 -14.26
CA THR A 241 3.57 -8.28 -13.92
C THR A 241 4.03 -7.49 -12.70
N VAL A 242 4.02 -6.16 -12.80
CA VAL A 242 4.22 -5.22 -11.69
C VAL A 242 3.07 -4.23 -11.75
N TRP A 243 2.47 -3.93 -10.61
CA TRP A 243 1.28 -3.06 -10.57
C TRP A 243 1.22 -2.25 -9.29
N ALA A 244 0.51 -1.12 -9.33
CA ALA A 244 0.11 -0.38 -8.16
C ALA A 244 -1.35 -0.67 -7.82
N ALA A 245 -1.64 -0.90 -6.54
CA ALA A 245 -2.99 -1.11 -6.01
C ALA A 245 -3.09 -0.69 -4.54
N ALA A 246 -4.27 -0.86 -3.95
CA ALA A 246 -4.51 -0.62 -2.53
C ALA A 246 -5.36 -1.74 -1.93
N TRP A 247 -5.11 -2.04 -0.66
CA TRP A 247 -5.92 -2.94 0.16
C TRP A 247 -6.87 -2.15 1.07
N GLY A 248 -8.05 -2.70 1.31
CA GLY A 248 -8.85 -2.39 2.48
C GLY A 248 -8.63 -3.48 3.53
N SER A 249 -8.33 -3.09 4.78
CA SER A 249 -8.12 -4.04 5.86
C SER A 249 -9.41 -4.33 6.63
N SER A 250 -9.55 -5.55 7.11
CA SER A 250 -10.58 -5.94 8.07
C SER A 250 -10.17 -5.60 9.51
N LEU A 251 -11.14 -5.65 10.43
CA LEU A 251 -10.88 -5.39 11.86
C LEU A 251 -9.90 -6.41 12.47
N ASP A 252 -10.05 -7.68 12.12
CA ASP A 252 -9.06 -8.71 12.49
C ASP A 252 -7.92 -8.72 11.45
N PRO A 253 -6.65 -8.64 11.89
CA PRO A 253 -5.49 -8.58 10.99
C PRO A 253 -5.10 -9.97 10.44
N ASP A 254 -6.05 -10.87 10.23
CA ASP A 254 -5.80 -12.21 9.71
C ASP A 254 -5.19 -12.17 8.30
N MET A 255 -4.00 -12.71 8.18
CA MET A 255 -3.23 -12.72 6.93
C MET A 255 -3.53 -13.93 6.03
N TYR A 256 -4.41 -14.84 6.44
CA TYR A 256 -4.65 -16.12 5.73
C TYR A 256 -5.10 -15.89 4.29
N GLN A 257 -6.12 -15.07 4.09
CA GLN A 257 -6.70 -14.85 2.77
C GLN A 257 -5.66 -14.36 1.76
N VAL A 258 -4.77 -13.47 2.19
CA VAL A 258 -3.84 -12.77 1.29
C VAL A 258 -2.55 -13.57 1.05
N TYR A 259 -2.04 -14.30 2.06
CA TYR A 259 -0.69 -14.86 1.99
C TYR A 259 -0.56 -16.34 2.32
N HIS A 260 -1.63 -17.02 2.79
CA HIS A 260 -1.51 -18.44 3.13
C HIS A 260 -1.40 -19.30 1.86
N ILE A 261 -0.51 -20.29 1.87
CA ILE A 261 -0.24 -21.18 0.73
C ILE A 261 -1.49 -21.92 0.23
N GLU A 262 -2.45 -22.23 1.11
CA GLU A 262 -3.70 -22.91 0.77
C GLU A 262 -4.87 -21.94 0.56
N SER A 263 -4.63 -20.63 0.56
CA SER A 263 -5.67 -19.66 0.22
C SER A 263 -6.04 -19.77 -1.27
N SER A 264 -7.33 -19.74 -1.56
CA SER A 264 -7.88 -19.69 -2.93
C SER A 264 -8.19 -18.27 -3.41
N ALA A 265 -7.82 -17.24 -2.64
CA ALA A 265 -8.07 -15.86 -3.03
C ALA A 265 -7.23 -15.44 -4.25
N THR A 266 -7.75 -14.50 -5.03
CA THR A 266 -7.07 -13.96 -6.23
C THR A 266 -5.71 -13.32 -5.92
N SER A 267 -5.52 -12.81 -4.69
CA SER A 267 -4.23 -12.28 -4.23
C SER A 267 -3.09 -13.29 -4.39
N THR A 268 -3.32 -14.56 -4.06
CA THR A 268 -2.28 -15.60 -4.19
C THR A 268 -1.90 -15.89 -5.64
N LEU A 269 -2.83 -15.73 -6.59
CA LEU A 269 -2.53 -15.79 -8.03
C LEU A 269 -1.64 -14.62 -8.43
N ASN A 270 -1.93 -13.42 -7.91
CA ASN A 270 -1.16 -12.21 -8.20
C ASN A 270 0.26 -12.32 -7.67
N TRP A 271 0.48 -12.93 -6.49
CA TRP A 271 1.83 -13.18 -5.97
C TRP A 271 2.59 -14.26 -6.74
N GLY A 272 1.93 -15.01 -7.61
CA GLY A 272 2.55 -16.11 -8.38
C GLY A 272 2.63 -17.42 -7.60
N TYR A 273 1.80 -17.63 -6.58
CA TYR A 273 1.81 -18.84 -5.75
C TYR A 273 1.59 -20.13 -6.55
N LYS A 274 0.83 -20.07 -7.64
CA LYS A 274 0.68 -21.22 -8.54
C LYS A 274 2.03 -21.73 -9.08
N GLN A 275 2.90 -20.81 -9.50
CA GLN A 275 4.22 -21.14 -10.03
C GLN A 275 5.18 -21.55 -8.91
N ILE A 276 5.14 -20.85 -7.77
CA ILE A 276 5.94 -21.19 -6.60
C ILE A 276 5.60 -22.60 -6.09
N LYS A 277 4.32 -22.94 -5.96
CA LYS A 277 3.86 -24.28 -5.53
C LYS A 277 4.24 -25.37 -6.52
N ALA A 278 4.16 -25.10 -7.82
CA ALA A 278 4.56 -26.05 -8.86
C ALA A 278 6.06 -26.30 -8.86
N ASN A 279 6.86 -25.32 -8.49
CA ASN A 279 8.31 -25.34 -8.31
C ASN A 279 9.09 -26.15 -9.38
N VAL A 280 8.74 -25.96 -10.63
CA VAL A 280 9.30 -26.73 -11.75
C VAL A 280 10.82 -26.52 -11.82
N GLY A 281 11.58 -27.62 -11.71
CA GLY A 281 13.04 -27.59 -11.77
C GLY A 281 13.72 -26.96 -10.53
N GLY A 282 13.02 -26.83 -9.40
CA GLY A 282 13.59 -26.23 -8.19
C GLY A 282 13.76 -24.70 -8.25
N LYS A 283 13.11 -24.06 -9.22
CA LYS A 283 13.27 -22.63 -9.51
C LYS A 283 12.81 -21.71 -8.36
N TYR A 284 11.91 -22.18 -7.51
CA TYR A 284 11.29 -21.44 -6.42
C TYR A 284 11.50 -22.10 -5.05
N ASP A 285 12.60 -22.83 -4.87
CA ASP A 285 12.88 -23.56 -3.60
C ASP A 285 12.89 -22.60 -2.40
N GLU A 286 13.47 -21.40 -2.56
CA GLU A 286 13.55 -20.41 -1.49
C GLU A 286 12.17 -19.78 -1.21
N GLU A 287 11.45 -19.36 -2.25
CA GLU A 287 10.09 -18.83 -2.11
C GLU A 287 9.13 -19.86 -1.51
N LEU A 288 9.21 -21.12 -1.93
CA LEU A 288 8.38 -22.20 -1.38
C LEU A 288 8.64 -22.41 0.11
N LYS A 289 9.90 -22.34 0.53
CA LYS A 289 10.29 -22.39 1.94
C LYS A 289 9.71 -21.20 2.72
N ILE A 290 9.81 -19.99 2.16
CA ILE A 290 9.29 -18.77 2.80
C ILE A 290 7.77 -18.86 2.95
N ILE A 291 7.01 -19.18 1.89
CA ILE A 291 5.53 -19.24 1.99
C ILE A 291 5.05 -20.39 2.88
N THR A 292 5.79 -21.49 2.99
CA THR A 292 5.48 -22.58 3.92
C THR A 292 5.65 -22.12 5.37
N GLN A 293 6.77 -21.47 5.69
CA GLN A 293 7.01 -20.90 7.02
C GLN A 293 6.01 -19.80 7.37
N LEU A 294 5.73 -18.91 6.42
CA LEU A 294 4.71 -17.86 6.55
C LEU A 294 3.34 -18.45 6.89
N SER A 295 2.94 -19.51 6.21
CA SER A 295 1.66 -20.19 6.42
C SER A 295 1.56 -20.84 7.80
N ASP A 296 2.63 -21.49 8.28
CA ASP A 296 2.70 -22.03 9.66
C ASP A 296 2.50 -20.91 10.71
N ILE A 297 3.17 -19.78 10.53
CA ILE A 297 3.05 -18.65 11.45
C ILE A 297 1.63 -18.09 11.45
N ILE A 298 1.02 -17.92 10.26
CA ILE A 298 -0.37 -17.46 10.12
C ILE A 298 -1.32 -18.41 10.86
N GLU A 299 -1.17 -19.72 10.68
CA GLU A 299 -2.01 -20.70 11.38
C GLU A 299 -1.84 -20.66 12.90
N ARG A 300 -0.62 -20.48 13.38
CA ARG A 300 -0.36 -20.34 14.81
C ARG A 300 -0.99 -19.06 15.37
N ALA A 301 -0.94 -17.94 14.64
CA ALA A 301 -1.61 -16.70 15.02
C ALA A 301 -3.14 -16.84 15.09
N ARG A 302 -3.74 -17.63 14.21
CA ARG A 302 -5.19 -17.92 14.21
C ARG A 302 -5.63 -18.84 15.35
N LYS A 303 -4.72 -19.64 15.92
CA LYS A 303 -5.01 -20.64 16.98
C LYS A 303 -4.90 -20.07 18.40
N THR A 304 -4.51 -18.82 18.60
CA THR A 304 -4.39 -18.21 19.92
C THR A 304 -5.24 -16.95 20.04
N ASN A 305 -5.84 -16.75 21.24
CA ASN A 305 -6.56 -15.52 21.60
C ASN A 305 -5.65 -14.52 22.34
N ASP A 306 -4.41 -14.86 22.64
CA ASP A 306 -3.44 -13.96 23.25
C ASP A 306 -3.00 -12.92 22.20
N GLN A 307 -3.46 -11.69 22.39
CA GLN A 307 -3.20 -10.59 21.44
C GLN A 307 -1.71 -10.25 21.33
N ASN A 308 -0.95 -10.31 22.44
CA ASN A 308 0.49 -10.06 22.39
C ASN A 308 1.20 -11.13 21.56
N ARG A 309 0.82 -12.38 21.77
CA ARG A 309 1.36 -13.50 20.98
C ARG A 309 1.01 -13.40 19.51
N ARG A 310 -0.23 -12.98 19.18
CA ARG A 310 -0.64 -12.73 17.79
C ARG A 310 0.17 -11.60 17.16
N THR A 311 0.41 -10.50 17.90
CA THR A 311 1.24 -9.38 17.43
C THR A 311 2.65 -9.83 17.06
N GLU A 312 3.29 -10.63 17.94
CA GLU A 312 4.62 -11.18 17.65
C GLU A 312 4.63 -12.07 16.40
N LEU A 313 3.65 -12.96 16.27
CA LEU A 313 3.53 -13.86 15.13
C LEU A 313 3.27 -13.09 13.83
N TYR A 314 2.38 -12.11 13.83
CA TYR A 314 2.13 -11.27 12.64
C TYR A 314 3.33 -10.41 12.27
N SER A 315 4.10 -9.90 13.24
CA SER A 315 5.35 -9.19 12.93
C SER A 315 6.33 -10.10 12.17
N GLN A 316 6.52 -11.35 12.62
CA GLN A 316 7.35 -12.34 11.92
C GLN A 316 6.78 -12.68 10.53
N ALA A 317 5.48 -12.85 10.41
CA ALA A 317 4.81 -13.12 9.14
C ALA A 317 5.01 -11.97 8.13
N LEU A 318 4.87 -10.73 8.57
CA LEU A 318 5.06 -9.54 7.73
C LEU A 318 6.51 -9.42 7.23
N ASP A 319 7.50 -9.78 8.08
CA ASP A 319 8.90 -9.82 7.65
C ASP A 319 9.15 -10.90 6.58
N LEU A 320 8.48 -12.05 6.67
CA LEU A 320 8.54 -13.08 5.62
C LEU A 320 7.87 -12.62 4.31
N VAL A 321 6.78 -11.86 4.36
CA VAL A 321 6.20 -11.24 3.16
C VAL A 321 7.20 -10.30 2.50
N MET A 322 7.91 -9.48 3.29
CA MET A 322 8.96 -8.63 2.72
C MET A 322 10.09 -9.45 2.08
N GLN A 323 10.54 -10.54 2.74
CA GLN A 323 11.57 -11.43 2.19
C GLN A 323 11.13 -12.07 0.86
N LEU A 324 9.87 -12.42 0.71
CA LEU A 324 9.31 -13.00 -0.52
C LEU A 324 9.39 -12.06 -1.74
N ALA A 325 9.50 -10.76 -1.50
CA ALA A 325 9.63 -9.71 -2.52
C ALA A 325 8.50 -9.72 -3.57
N VAL A 326 7.25 -9.88 -3.13
CA VAL A 326 6.06 -9.81 -4.00
C VAL A 326 5.19 -8.59 -3.75
N GLU A 327 5.37 -7.92 -2.60
CA GLU A 327 4.63 -6.73 -2.21
C GLU A 327 5.55 -5.70 -1.57
N LEU A 328 5.51 -4.47 -2.06
CA LEU A 328 6.17 -3.31 -1.48
C LEU A 328 5.10 -2.35 -0.96
N PRO A 329 4.88 -2.26 0.36
CA PRO A 329 3.95 -1.27 0.93
C PRO A 329 4.49 0.14 0.67
N THR A 330 3.61 1.08 0.38
CA THR A 330 4.00 2.43 -0.04
C THR A 330 3.52 3.50 0.90
N TYR A 331 2.21 3.65 1.07
CA TYR A 331 1.61 4.70 1.88
C TYR A 331 0.32 4.24 2.54
N GLN A 332 -0.05 4.91 3.62
CA GLN A 332 -1.40 4.90 4.18
C GLN A 332 -1.91 6.33 4.23
N ARG A 333 -3.07 6.57 3.61
CA ARG A 333 -3.69 7.89 3.58
C ARG A 333 -4.72 8.06 4.70
N ASP A 334 -5.22 9.29 4.85
CA ASP A 334 -6.37 9.57 5.68
C ASP A 334 -7.69 9.40 4.90
N ASP A 335 -8.75 9.04 5.58
CA ASP A 335 -10.13 9.25 5.15
C ASP A 335 -10.59 10.62 5.64
N LEU A 336 -11.21 11.38 4.74
CA LEU A 336 -11.63 12.76 4.98
C LEU A 336 -13.13 12.84 5.03
N PHE A 337 -13.64 13.49 6.07
CA PHE A 337 -15.06 13.79 6.28
C PHE A 337 -15.27 15.28 6.20
N ALA A 338 -16.21 15.74 5.37
CA ALA A 338 -16.58 17.15 5.29
C ALA A 338 -18.09 17.32 5.42
N TYR A 339 -18.51 18.33 6.17
CA TYR A 339 -19.92 18.50 6.52
C TYR A 339 -20.31 19.96 6.75
N ASN A 340 -21.61 20.21 6.64
CA ASN A 340 -22.19 21.54 6.87
C ASN A 340 -22.39 21.75 8.39
N GLY A 341 -21.37 22.30 9.04
CA GLY A 341 -21.39 22.65 10.47
C GLY A 341 -22.35 23.77 10.83
N SER A 342 -22.87 24.54 9.85
CA SER A 342 -23.94 25.51 10.09
C SER A 342 -25.32 24.86 10.29
N LYS A 343 -25.52 23.65 9.74
CA LYS A 343 -26.79 22.90 9.84
C LYS A 343 -26.73 21.76 10.86
N ILE A 344 -25.66 21.00 10.86
CA ILE A 344 -25.48 19.86 11.75
C ILE A 344 -25.01 20.35 13.10
N ASP A 345 -25.62 19.88 14.19
CA ASP A 345 -25.04 20.05 15.52
C ASP A 345 -23.83 19.12 15.69
N VAL A 346 -22.66 19.72 15.59
CA VAL A 346 -21.37 19.00 15.62
C VAL A 346 -21.14 18.21 16.91
N ASN A 347 -21.76 18.62 18.01
CA ASN A 347 -21.66 17.91 19.30
C ASN A 347 -22.42 16.58 19.31
N THR A 348 -23.20 16.31 18.26
CA THR A 348 -23.96 15.07 18.10
C THR A 348 -23.35 14.11 17.10
N LEU A 349 -22.28 14.51 16.42
CA LEU A 349 -21.45 13.63 15.60
C LEU A 349 -20.62 12.70 16.49
N THR A 350 -20.10 11.62 15.91
CA THR A 350 -19.14 10.77 16.62
C THR A 350 -17.94 11.61 17.08
N PRO A 351 -17.60 11.64 18.38
CA PRO A 351 -16.45 12.39 18.88
C PRO A 351 -15.15 11.98 18.17
N THR A 352 -14.27 12.93 17.90
CA THR A 352 -12.98 12.65 17.22
C THR A 352 -12.13 11.61 17.95
N SER A 353 -12.23 11.55 19.30
CA SER A 353 -11.55 10.54 20.12
C SER A 353 -12.08 9.11 19.95
N GLU A 354 -13.28 8.96 19.38
CA GLU A 354 -13.93 7.67 19.11
C GLU A 354 -13.92 7.29 17.63
N LEU A 355 -13.43 8.18 16.77
CA LEU A 355 -13.29 7.88 15.34
C LEU A 355 -12.24 6.81 15.12
N THR A 356 -12.61 5.84 14.28
CA THR A 356 -11.73 4.79 13.81
C THR A 356 -12.05 4.49 12.34
N PRO A 357 -11.23 3.74 11.60
CA PRO A 357 -11.60 3.28 10.25
C PRO A 357 -12.93 2.52 10.19
N TYR A 358 -13.43 2.05 11.33
CA TYR A 358 -14.67 1.26 11.44
C TYR A 358 -15.81 1.99 12.16
N ASN A 359 -15.53 3.16 12.71
CA ASN A 359 -16.48 4.01 13.40
C ASN A 359 -16.34 5.44 12.87
N GLY A 360 -17.01 5.71 11.76
CA GLY A 360 -16.96 7.00 11.06
C GLY A 360 -17.75 8.10 11.75
N LEU A 361 -17.67 9.30 11.21
CA LEU A 361 -18.25 10.52 11.80
C LEU A 361 -19.78 10.45 12.01
N ILE A 362 -20.49 9.73 11.16
CA ILE A 362 -21.95 9.58 11.22
C ILE A 362 -22.42 8.17 11.60
N SER A 363 -21.55 7.35 12.20
CA SER A 363 -21.90 5.98 12.61
C SER A 363 -23.07 5.92 13.57
N ASP A 364 -23.14 6.86 14.51
CA ASP A 364 -24.24 7.00 15.47
C ASP A 364 -25.37 7.89 14.92
N MET A 365 -25.82 7.65 13.70
CA MET A 365 -26.80 8.48 12.99
C MET A 365 -28.07 8.77 13.79
N HIS A 366 -28.48 7.90 14.72
CA HIS A 366 -29.64 8.10 15.59
C HIS A 366 -29.43 9.23 16.60
N LYS A 367 -28.18 9.57 16.96
CA LYS A 367 -27.84 10.65 17.89
C LYS A 367 -27.75 12.01 17.18
N ILE A 368 -27.52 12.03 15.88
CA ILE A 368 -27.28 13.26 15.14
C ILE A 368 -28.51 14.15 15.13
N SER A 369 -28.32 15.43 15.43
CA SER A 369 -29.35 16.45 15.33
C SER A 369 -28.92 17.61 14.44
N LEU A 370 -29.91 18.35 13.97
CA LEU A 370 -29.71 19.62 13.31
C LEU A 370 -29.69 20.74 14.33
N LYS A 371 -28.94 21.81 14.06
CA LYS A 371 -28.98 23.03 14.85
C LYS A 371 -30.40 23.63 14.82
N GLU A 372 -30.87 24.10 15.94
CA GLU A 372 -32.12 24.91 15.99
C GLU A 372 -31.90 26.20 15.18
N LYS A 373 -32.93 26.56 14.43
CA LYS A 373 -32.90 27.78 13.60
C LYS A 373 -33.08 29.02 14.45
#